data_ad3ba69d8cfac5a3e8397721d01acf9a
#
_entry.id   ad3ba69d8cfac5a3e8397721d01acf9a
#
_cell.length_a   1.000
_cell.length_b   1.000
_cell.length_c   1.000
_cell.angle_alpha   90.00
_cell.angle_beta   90.00
_cell.angle_gamma   90.00
#
_symmetry.space_group_name_H-M   'P 1'
#
loop_
_entity.id
_entity.type
_entity.pdbx_description
1 polymer ?
#
loop_
_entity_poly.entity_id
_entity_poly.type
_entity_poly.pdbx_seq_one_letter_code
_entity_poly.pdbx_strand_id
1 'polypeptide(L)'
;MNILLTGANGFVGQRIRAKLPVIAAPSLRGASRDDIGRIIDAAEPDVIIHTAAISDIGACEKDHDASWHANVLVPTYIAKAAGKAKQIYFSSDQVYGGVDHGGPYCEDDTAPANTYACHKLALEDAVLSAAPNAILLRATWMYDMPLYGADNRSNFLMGLLLAAARGESLTYSDTQVRGITYVREVADQVATMIERDIPGGVYNFGSENTLDMLTTARQCADILGLQVKLLPGAPRHDLNMDGSKLRQYGIDFSSTVDGIRRCKMDYAL
;
A
#
# COMPACT_ATOMS: atom_id res chain seq x y z
N MET A 1 -8.30 5.29 23.29
CA MET A 1 -8.58 5.05 21.86
C MET A 1 -8.07 3.67 21.51
N ASN A 2 -8.98 2.77 21.16
CA ASN A 2 -8.70 1.40 20.76
C ASN A 2 -8.52 1.36 19.24
N ILE A 3 -7.34 0.98 18.76
CA ILE A 3 -7.03 0.87 17.32
C ILE A 3 -6.95 -0.61 16.96
N LEU A 4 -7.91 -1.14 16.22
CA LEU A 4 -7.87 -2.51 15.70
C LEU A 4 -7.10 -2.53 14.38
N LEU A 5 -6.01 -3.30 14.33
CA LEU A 5 -5.20 -3.48 13.13
C LEU A 5 -5.35 -4.90 12.59
N THR A 6 -5.89 -5.05 11.40
CA THR A 6 -5.89 -6.31 10.67
C THR A 6 -4.65 -6.41 9.77
N GLY A 7 -4.15 -7.61 9.55
CA GLY A 7 -2.90 -7.79 8.79
C GLY A 7 -1.66 -7.31 9.54
N ALA A 8 -1.69 -7.28 10.87
CA ALA A 8 -0.63 -6.75 11.75
C ALA A 8 0.75 -7.40 11.54
N ASN A 9 0.81 -8.62 11.00
CA ASN A 9 2.05 -9.33 10.69
C ASN A 9 2.51 -9.14 9.22
N GLY A 10 1.72 -8.44 8.40
CA GLY A 10 2.07 -8.11 7.03
C GLY A 10 3.08 -6.96 6.94
N PHE A 11 3.60 -6.69 5.73
CA PHE A 11 4.65 -5.69 5.48
C PHE A 11 4.26 -4.29 6.01
N VAL A 12 3.07 -3.80 5.68
CA VAL A 12 2.57 -2.49 6.16
C VAL A 12 2.16 -2.57 7.63
N GLY A 13 1.43 -3.64 8.00
CA GLY A 13 0.90 -3.79 9.35
C GLY A 13 1.96 -3.76 10.45
N GLN A 14 3.11 -4.38 10.22
CA GLN A 14 4.23 -4.36 11.17
C GLN A 14 4.77 -2.94 11.41
N ARG A 15 4.84 -2.08 10.38
CA ARG A 15 5.31 -0.70 10.49
C ARG A 15 4.29 0.18 11.22
N ILE A 16 3.01 -0.04 10.94
CA ILE A 16 1.93 0.62 11.70
C ILE A 16 1.97 0.19 13.18
N ARG A 17 2.14 -1.12 13.44
CA ARG A 17 2.26 -1.66 14.81
C ARG A 17 3.48 -1.12 15.56
N ALA A 18 4.58 -0.85 14.86
CA ALA A 18 5.77 -0.23 15.46
C ALA A 18 5.55 1.26 15.80
N LYS A 19 4.60 1.92 15.14
CA LYS A 19 4.30 3.35 15.31
C LYS A 19 3.16 3.62 16.29
N LEU A 20 2.14 2.76 16.29
CA LEU A 20 0.89 2.99 17.02
C LEU A 20 0.62 1.85 18.03
N PRO A 21 0.04 2.18 19.19
CA PRO A 21 -0.45 1.16 20.14
C PRO A 21 -1.72 0.52 19.57
N VAL A 22 -1.61 -0.64 18.93
CA VAL A 22 -2.71 -1.32 18.26
C VAL A 22 -3.09 -2.63 18.92
N ILE A 23 -4.36 -2.98 18.82
CA ILE A 23 -4.90 -4.32 19.05
C ILE A 23 -4.73 -5.07 17.72
N ALA A 24 -3.84 -6.06 17.68
CA ALA A 24 -3.63 -6.87 16.49
C ALA A 24 -4.76 -7.90 16.34
N ALA A 25 -5.51 -7.81 15.24
CA ALA A 25 -6.51 -8.82 14.93
C ALA A 25 -5.84 -10.17 14.60
N PRO A 26 -6.50 -11.29 14.89
CA PRO A 26 -6.05 -12.61 14.44
C PRO A 26 -6.06 -12.69 12.90
N SER A 27 -5.56 -13.81 12.34
CA SER A 27 -5.64 -14.04 10.91
C SER A 27 -7.10 -14.05 10.43
N LEU A 28 -7.39 -13.26 9.38
CA LEU A 28 -8.74 -13.20 8.78
C LEU A 28 -8.88 -14.12 7.56
N ARG A 29 -7.93 -15.03 7.34
CA ARG A 29 -7.99 -15.97 6.23
C ARG A 29 -9.17 -16.94 6.45
N GLY A 30 -10.12 -16.92 5.51
CA GLY A 30 -11.35 -17.74 5.60
C GLY A 30 -12.35 -17.27 6.68
N ALA A 31 -12.15 -16.07 7.27
CA ALA A 31 -13.05 -15.57 8.29
C ALA A 31 -14.45 -15.31 7.73
N SER A 32 -15.47 -15.80 8.44
CA SER A 32 -16.86 -15.52 8.16
C SER A 32 -17.28 -14.14 8.65
N ARG A 33 -18.47 -13.69 8.24
CA ARG A 33 -19.08 -12.47 8.79
C ARG A 33 -19.20 -12.49 10.33
N ASP A 34 -19.58 -13.64 10.89
CA ASP A 34 -19.75 -13.78 12.33
C ASP A 34 -18.41 -13.78 13.07
N ASP A 35 -17.34 -14.33 12.46
CA ASP A 35 -15.98 -14.23 13.00
C ASP A 35 -15.54 -12.77 13.08
N ILE A 36 -15.77 -12.00 12.03
CA ILE A 36 -15.44 -10.57 11.99
C ILE A 36 -16.24 -9.80 13.05
N GLY A 37 -17.53 -10.06 13.18
CA GLY A 37 -18.36 -9.46 14.23
C GLY A 37 -17.78 -9.70 15.63
N ARG A 38 -17.46 -10.96 15.96
CA ARG A 38 -16.85 -11.31 17.26
C ARG A 38 -15.52 -10.62 17.54
N ILE A 39 -14.68 -10.48 16.50
CA ILE A 39 -13.38 -9.79 16.61
C ILE A 39 -13.59 -8.30 16.92
N ILE A 40 -14.53 -7.66 16.24
CA ILE A 40 -14.83 -6.23 16.42
C ILE A 40 -15.47 -5.98 17.77
N ASP A 41 -16.46 -6.80 18.15
CA ASP A 41 -17.14 -6.70 19.46
C ASP A 41 -16.15 -6.88 20.63
N ALA A 42 -15.19 -7.79 20.50
CA ALA A 42 -14.18 -8.02 21.53
C ALA A 42 -13.14 -6.89 21.64
N ALA A 43 -12.86 -6.20 20.53
CA ALA A 43 -11.87 -5.12 20.47
C ALA A 43 -12.45 -3.75 20.83
N GLU A 44 -13.77 -3.57 20.69
CA GLU A 44 -14.48 -2.29 20.86
C GLU A 44 -13.69 -1.10 20.26
N PRO A 45 -13.37 -1.14 18.94
CA PRO A 45 -12.43 -0.19 18.35
C PRO A 45 -13.03 1.21 18.15
N ASP A 46 -12.25 2.23 18.47
CA ASP A 46 -12.50 3.60 18.03
C ASP A 46 -12.04 3.80 16.57
N VAL A 47 -10.98 3.05 16.17
CA VAL A 47 -10.39 3.09 14.82
C VAL A 47 -10.12 1.67 14.34
N ILE A 48 -10.42 1.39 13.07
CA ILE A 48 -10.05 0.15 12.39
C ILE A 48 -9.10 0.49 11.22
N ILE A 49 -7.93 -0.15 11.20
CA ILE A 49 -6.98 -0.07 10.09
C ILE A 49 -6.90 -1.45 9.44
N HIS A 50 -7.36 -1.56 8.19
CA HIS A 50 -7.40 -2.81 7.45
C HIS A 50 -6.27 -2.87 6.42
N THR A 51 -5.21 -3.63 6.75
CA THR A 51 -4.07 -3.88 5.85
C THR A 51 -4.00 -5.33 5.34
N ALA A 52 -4.90 -6.21 5.83
CA ALA A 52 -4.92 -7.59 5.39
C ALA A 52 -5.41 -7.71 3.94
N ALA A 53 -4.63 -8.39 3.10
CA ALA A 53 -4.96 -8.61 1.69
C ALA A 53 -4.16 -9.78 1.11
N ILE A 54 -4.65 -10.37 0.03
CA ILE A 54 -3.83 -11.10 -0.93
C ILE A 54 -3.38 -10.06 -1.98
N SER A 55 -2.11 -9.62 -1.91
CA SER A 55 -1.57 -8.53 -2.74
C SER A 55 -0.66 -9.02 -3.88
N ASP A 56 -0.45 -10.33 -4.00
CA ASP A 56 0.28 -10.92 -5.12
C ASP A 56 -0.67 -11.09 -6.29
N ILE A 57 -0.39 -10.39 -7.41
CA ILE A 57 -1.23 -10.40 -8.62
C ILE A 57 -1.35 -11.82 -9.17
N GLY A 58 -0.24 -12.57 -9.23
CA GLY A 58 -0.25 -13.94 -9.74
C GLY A 58 -1.08 -14.89 -8.87
N ALA A 59 -1.06 -14.72 -7.56
CA ALA A 59 -1.92 -15.47 -6.65
C ALA A 59 -3.40 -15.13 -6.84
N CYS A 60 -3.74 -13.86 -7.08
CA CYS A 60 -5.11 -13.43 -7.35
C CYS A 60 -5.62 -13.98 -8.69
N GLU A 61 -4.78 -14.03 -9.73
CA GLU A 61 -5.13 -14.65 -11.01
C GLU A 61 -5.31 -16.17 -10.91
N LYS A 62 -4.54 -16.81 -10.04
CA LYS A 62 -4.61 -18.26 -9.86
C LYS A 62 -5.82 -18.72 -9.05
N ASP A 63 -6.26 -17.93 -8.08
CA ASP A 63 -7.37 -18.27 -7.18
C ASP A 63 -8.23 -17.02 -6.93
N HIS A 64 -9.18 -16.83 -7.87
CA HIS A 64 -10.12 -15.70 -7.85
C HIS A 64 -11.00 -15.71 -6.61
N ASP A 65 -11.45 -16.89 -6.16
CA ASP A 65 -12.36 -17.02 -5.02
C ASP A 65 -11.66 -16.66 -3.71
N ALA A 66 -10.45 -17.16 -3.48
CA ALA A 66 -9.65 -16.77 -2.32
C ALA A 66 -9.29 -15.27 -2.34
N SER A 67 -8.97 -14.74 -3.52
CA SER A 67 -8.70 -13.32 -3.71
C SER A 67 -9.95 -12.47 -3.45
N TRP A 68 -11.10 -12.85 -3.98
CA TRP A 68 -12.38 -12.17 -3.74
C TRP A 68 -12.73 -12.16 -2.26
N HIS A 69 -12.65 -13.32 -1.62
CA HIS A 69 -12.93 -13.44 -0.20
C HIS A 69 -12.05 -12.51 0.63
N ALA A 70 -10.73 -12.56 0.45
CA ALA A 70 -9.79 -11.78 1.24
C ALA A 70 -9.83 -10.27 0.93
N ASN A 71 -9.98 -9.90 -0.34
CA ASN A 71 -9.86 -8.52 -0.80
C ASN A 71 -11.19 -7.76 -0.89
N VAL A 72 -12.34 -8.47 -0.93
CA VAL A 72 -13.67 -7.83 -1.05
C VAL A 72 -14.59 -8.21 0.10
N LEU A 73 -14.82 -9.51 0.36
CA LEU A 73 -15.81 -9.93 1.36
C LEU A 73 -15.37 -9.57 2.78
N VAL A 74 -14.14 -9.89 3.17
CA VAL A 74 -13.62 -9.61 4.52
C VAL A 74 -13.67 -8.11 4.83
N PRO A 75 -13.14 -7.18 4.02
CA PRO A 75 -13.27 -5.75 4.30
C PRO A 75 -14.72 -5.25 4.31
N THR A 76 -15.60 -5.82 3.47
CA THR A 76 -17.04 -5.51 3.50
C THR A 76 -17.70 -5.94 4.82
N TYR A 77 -17.32 -7.10 5.36
CA TYR A 77 -17.82 -7.55 6.67
C TYR A 77 -17.35 -6.62 7.79
N ILE A 78 -16.08 -6.19 7.74
CA ILE A 78 -15.54 -5.21 8.68
C ILE A 78 -16.33 -3.91 8.59
N ALA A 79 -16.54 -3.36 7.39
CA ALA A 79 -17.25 -2.10 7.18
C ALA A 79 -18.66 -2.13 7.76
N LYS A 80 -19.37 -3.27 7.61
CA LYS A 80 -20.73 -3.47 8.14
C LYS A 80 -20.77 -3.65 9.66
N ALA A 81 -19.72 -4.19 10.27
CA ALA A 81 -19.68 -4.47 11.69
C ALA A 81 -19.06 -3.34 12.53
N ALA A 82 -18.30 -2.44 11.89
CA ALA A 82 -17.48 -1.42 12.56
C ALA A 82 -18.23 -0.34 13.35
N GLY A 83 -19.54 -0.23 13.17
CA GLY A 83 -20.36 0.74 13.92
C GLY A 83 -19.93 2.18 13.67
N LYS A 84 -19.51 2.89 14.73
CA LYS A 84 -19.05 4.29 14.68
C LYS A 84 -17.53 4.45 14.56
N ALA A 85 -16.79 3.34 14.54
CA ALA A 85 -15.34 3.40 14.45
C ALA A 85 -14.90 4.12 13.16
N LYS A 86 -13.84 4.93 13.25
CA LYS A 86 -13.15 5.47 12.07
C LYS A 86 -12.50 4.32 11.30
N GLN A 87 -12.68 4.26 9.99
CA GLN A 87 -12.27 3.12 9.19
C GLN A 87 -11.28 3.55 8.11
N ILE A 88 -10.11 2.89 8.04
CA ILE A 88 -9.06 3.14 7.05
C ILE A 88 -8.72 1.81 6.36
N TYR A 89 -8.84 1.76 5.03
CA TYR A 89 -8.61 0.57 4.20
C TYR A 89 -7.53 0.84 3.17
N PHE A 90 -6.73 -0.19 2.86
CA PHE A 90 -5.72 -0.13 1.81
C PHE A 90 -6.26 -0.71 0.49
N SER A 91 -6.39 0.16 -0.50
CA SER A 91 -6.54 -0.15 -1.92
C SER A 91 -5.17 -0.13 -2.61
N SER A 92 -5.09 0.10 -3.92
CA SER A 92 -3.83 -0.03 -4.68
C SER A 92 -3.79 0.87 -5.91
N ASP A 93 -2.58 1.33 -6.28
CA ASP A 93 -2.26 1.97 -7.55
C ASP A 93 -2.55 1.08 -8.79
N GLN A 94 -2.69 -0.23 -8.61
CA GLN A 94 -3.00 -1.17 -9.70
C GLN A 94 -4.35 -0.89 -10.38
N VAL A 95 -5.24 -0.14 -9.74
CA VAL A 95 -6.52 0.29 -10.33
C VAL A 95 -6.35 1.18 -11.56
N TYR A 96 -5.15 1.74 -11.77
CA TYR A 96 -4.80 2.57 -12.91
C TYR A 96 -4.15 1.81 -14.08
N GLY A 97 -3.90 0.50 -13.92
CA GLY A 97 -3.08 -0.29 -14.82
C GLY A 97 -3.57 -0.45 -16.26
N GLY A 98 -4.77 -0.01 -16.59
CA GLY A 98 -5.35 -0.04 -17.93
C GLY A 98 -5.81 1.31 -18.47
N VAL A 99 -5.49 2.42 -17.78
CA VAL A 99 -5.85 3.78 -18.24
C VAL A 99 -5.13 4.08 -19.56
N ASP A 100 -5.80 4.66 -20.54
CA ASP A 100 -5.32 4.85 -21.91
C ASP A 100 -4.50 6.13 -22.16
N HIS A 101 -4.27 6.91 -21.10
CA HIS A 101 -3.41 8.12 -21.14
C HIS A 101 -2.30 8.04 -20.08
N GLY A 102 -1.31 8.94 -20.16
CA GLY A 102 -0.24 9.05 -19.16
C GLY A 102 -0.72 9.69 -17.85
N GLY A 103 -0.08 9.31 -16.72
CA GLY A 103 -0.30 9.95 -15.42
C GLY A 103 0.30 11.38 -15.34
N PRO A 104 0.20 12.04 -14.17
CA PRO A 104 -0.30 11.49 -12.91
C PRO A 104 -1.83 11.31 -12.89
N TYR A 105 -2.31 10.18 -12.32
CA TYR A 105 -3.73 9.83 -12.29
C TYR A 105 -4.42 10.41 -11.06
N CYS A 106 -5.59 11.01 -11.29
CA CYS A 106 -6.54 11.37 -10.24
C CYS A 106 -7.39 10.16 -9.81
N GLU A 107 -8.12 10.28 -8.70
CA GLU A 107 -8.91 9.18 -8.17
C GLU A 107 -10.04 8.70 -9.11
N ASP A 108 -10.46 9.53 -10.07
CA ASP A 108 -11.52 9.18 -11.04
C ASP A 108 -10.98 8.42 -12.28
N ASP A 109 -9.67 8.38 -12.51
CA ASP A 109 -9.02 7.82 -13.71
C ASP A 109 -8.87 6.28 -13.68
N THR A 110 -9.83 5.53 -13.17
CA THR A 110 -9.67 4.08 -12.95
C THR A 110 -9.91 3.23 -14.19
N ALA A 111 -9.00 2.30 -14.47
CA ALA A 111 -9.15 1.23 -15.45
C ALA A 111 -8.32 0.01 -15.00
N PRO A 112 -8.93 -0.95 -14.27
CA PRO A 112 -8.19 -2.11 -13.76
C PRO A 112 -7.79 -3.05 -14.89
N ALA A 113 -6.53 -3.55 -14.89
CA ALA A 113 -6.00 -4.44 -15.92
C ALA A 113 -5.72 -5.87 -15.42
N ASN A 114 -6.06 -6.20 -14.17
CA ASN A 114 -5.85 -7.52 -13.58
C ASN A 114 -6.86 -7.79 -12.47
N THR A 115 -7.00 -9.07 -12.10
CA THR A 115 -7.94 -9.53 -11.06
C THR A 115 -7.76 -8.81 -9.72
N TYR A 116 -6.52 -8.59 -9.27
CA TYR A 116 -6.26 -7.86 -8.03
C TYR A 116 -6.80 -6.43 -8.08
N ALA A 117 -6.57 -5.71 -9.16
CA ALA A 117 -7.07 -4.35 -9.37
C ALA A 117 -8.60 -4.30 -9.42
N CYS A 118 -9.25 -5.25 -10.13
CA CYS A 118 -10.72 -5.38 -10.13
C CYS A 118 -11.28 -5.59 -8.72
N HIS A 119 -10.63 -6.46 -7.93
CA HIS A 119 -11.05 -6.72 -6.56
C HIS A 119 -10.81 -5.52 -5.64
N LYS A 120 -9.77 -4.70 -5.89
CA LYS A 120 -9.56 -3.46 -5.14
C LYS A 120 -10.63 -2.40 -5.44
N LEU A 121 -11.05 -2.24 -6.68
CA LEU A 121 -12.21 -1.38 -7.01
C LEU A 121 -13.52 -1.90 -6.39
N ALA A 122 -13.77 -3.20 -6.48
CA ALA A 122 -14.94 -3.81 -5.84
C ALA A 122 -14.94 -3.63 -4.31
N LEU A 123 -13.76 -3.66 -3.66
CA LEU A 123 -13.59 -3.31 -2.25
C LEU A 123 -14.01 -1.86 -1.99
N GLU A 124 -13.51 -0.92 -2.81
CA GLU A 124 -13.81 0.51 -2.65
C GLU A 124 -15.34 0.75 -2.70
N ASP A 125 -16.01 0.21 -3.70
CA ASP A 125 -17.45 0.32 -3.87
C ASP A 125 -18.22 -0.31 -2.71
N ALA A 126 -17.85 -1.54 -2.32
CA ALA A 126 -18.55 -2.29 -1.28
C ALA A 126 -18.37 -1.65 0.11
N VAL A 127 -17.18 -1.14 0.42
CA VAL A 127 -16.88 -0.48 1.69
C VAL A 127 -17.60 0.85 1.78
N LEU A 128 -17.52 1.72 0.76
CA LEU A 128 -18.19 3.03 0.77
C LEU A 128 -19.72 2.90 0.79
N SER A 129 -20.28 1.88 0.15
CA SER A 129 -21.71 1.57 0.24
C SER A 129 -22.14 1.18 1.66
N ALA A 130 -21.27 0.48 2.42
CA ALA A 130 -21.55 0.05 3.78
C ALA A 130 -21.19 1.10 4.85
N ALA A 131 -20.15 1.88 4.61
CA ALA A 131 -19.58 2.89 5.49
C ALA A 131 -19.12 4.12 4.70
N PRO A 132 -20.02 5.06 4.39
CA PRO A 132 -19.72 6.22 3.54
C PRO A 132 -18.59 7.13 4.07
N ASN A 133 -18.32 7.07 5.38
CA ASN A 133 -17.25 7.83 6.03
C ASN A 133 -15.90 7.07 6.08
N ALA A 134 -15.80 5.89 5.46
CA ALA A 134 -14.55 5.13 5.39
C ALA A 134 -13.54 5.83 4.48
N ILE A 135 -12.26 5.73 4.84
CA ILE A 135 -11.13 6.25 4.08
C ILE A 135 -10.46 5.07 3.35
N LEU A 136 -10.38 5.16 2.03
CA LEU A 136 -9.75 4.13 1.19
C LEU A 136 -8.49 4.70 0.55
N LEU A 137 -7.37 4.02 0.74
CA LEU A 137 -6.04 4.48 0.36
C LEU A 137 -5.50 3.67 -0.81
N ARG A 138 -5.45 4.25 -2.01
CA ARG A 138 -4.77 3.67 -3.16
C ARG A 138 -3.28 3.81 -2.97
N ALA A 139 -2.69 2.80 -2.37
CA ALA A 139 -1.29 2.83 -1.99
C ALA A 139 -0.36 2.46 -3.16
N THR A 140 0.79 3.17 -3.27
CA THR A 140 1.88 2.83 -4.20
C THR A 140 2.60 1.55 -3.77
N TRP A 141 3.51 1.07 -4.60
CA TRP A 141 4.47 0.06 -4.20
C TRP A 141 5.36 0.60 -3.07
N MET A 142 5.64 -0.23 -2.06
CA MET A 142 6.33 0.18 -0.84
C MET A 142 7.61 -0.59 -0.64
N TYR A 143 8.58 0.05 0.04
CA TYR A 143 9.86 -0.55 0.39
C TYR A 143 10.27 -0.24 1.82
N ASP A 144 11.12 -1.09 2.37
CA ASP A 144 11.87 -0.92 3.62
C ASP A 144 12.97 -1.96 3.72
N MET A 145 13.83 -1.81 4.71
CA MET A 145 14.75 -2.86 5.15
C MET A 145 13.98 -3.99 5.86
N PRO A 146 14.54 -5.22 5.86
CA PRO A 146 13.96 -6.31 6.61
C PRO A 146 13.85 -5.99 8.10
N LEU A 147 12.77 -6.44 8.71
CA LEU A 147 12.63 -6.39 10.16
C LEU A 147 12.98 -7.75 10.76
N TYR A 148 13.73 -7.74 11.86
CA TYR A 148 14.05 -8.96 12.59
C TYR A 148 12.79 -9.64 13.11
N GLY A 149 12.68 -10.96 12.94
CA GLY A 149 11.53 -11.75 13.39
C GLY A 149 10.26 -11.57 12.57
N ALA A 150 10.34 -10.96 11.38
CA ALA A 150 9.21 -10.68 10.50
C ALA A 150 9.28 -11.47 9.19
N ASP A 151 8.11 -11.72 8.58
CA ASP A 151 8.04 -12.19 7.20
C ASP A 151 8.47 -11.07 6.26
N ASN A 152 9.71 -11.13 5.81
CA ASN A 152 10.28 -10.14 4.93
C ASN A 152 10.04 -10.52 3.46
N ARG A 153 9.22 -9.74 2.78
CA ARG A 153 9.01 -9.89 1.33
C ARG A 153 10.04 -9.08 0.56
N SER A 154 10.40 -9.58 -0.62
CA SER A 154 11.20 -8.80 -1.57
C SER A 154 10.47 -7.51 -1.90
N ASN A 155 11.20 -6.41 -1.96
CA ASN A 155 10.73 -5.09 -2.35
C ASN A 155 11.80 -4.39 -3.20
N PHE A 156 11.50 -3.21 -3.70
CA PHE A 156 12.39 -2.46 -4.58
C PHE A 156 13.80 -2.25 -3.99
N LEU A 157 13.89 -1.79 -2.74
CA LEU A 157 15.16 -1.57 -2.05
C LEU A 157 15.96 -2.88 -1.89
N MET A 158 15.28 -3.92 -1.43
CA MET A 158 15.92 -5.24 -1.26
C MET A 158 16.38 -5.83 -2.58
N GLY A 159 15.65 -5.60 -3.67
CA GLY A 159 16.06 -5.98 -5.01
C GLY A 159 17.40 -5.35 -5.39
N LEU A 160 17.57 -4.05 -5.20
CA LEU A 160 18.83 -3.34 -5.48
C LEU A 160 19.99 -3.83 -4.61
N LEU A 161 19.77 -3.97 -3.31
CA LEU A 161 20.80 -4.43 -2.35
C LEU A 161 21.27 -5.85 -2.66
N LEU A 162 20.34 -6.77 -2.91
CA LEU A 162 20.68 -8.17 -3.20
C LEU A 162 21.38 -8.32 -4.54
N ALA A 163 20.94 -7.60 -5.59
CA ALA A 163 21.59 -7.63 -6.90
C ALA A 163 23.01 -7.08 -6.82
N ALA A 164 23.24 -5.97 -6.10
CA ALA A 164 24.58 -5.43 -5.87
C ALA A 164 25.47 -6.43 -5.13
N ALA A 165 24.96 -7.05 -4.05
CA ALA A 165 25.71 -8.04 -3.25
C ALA A 165 26.07 -9.31 -4.04
N ARG A 166 25.25 -9.70 -5.02
CA ARG A 166 25.43 -10.92 -5.84
C ARG A 166 26.11 -10.66 -7.18
N GLY A 167 26.35 -9.38 -7.55
CA GLY A 167 26.87 -9.03 -8.88
C GLY A 167 25.85 -9.31 -10.00
N GLU A 168 24.55 -9.35 -9.68
CA GLU A 168 23.47 -9.60 -10.63
C GLU A 168 23.02 -8.31 -11.31
N SER A 169 22.41 -8.42 -12.51
CA SER A 169 21.78 -7.29 -13.18
C SER A 169 20.29 -7.28 -12.90
N LEU A 170 19.71 -6.06 -12.85
CA LEU A 170 18.28 -5.86 -12.79
C LEU A 170 17.78 -5.12 -14.04
N THR A 171 16.53 -5.36 -14.41
CA THR A 171 15.85 -4.69 -15.50
C THR A 171 14.68 -3.88 -14.97
N TYR A 172 14.59 -2.62 -15.39
CA TYR A 172 13.46 -1.73 -15.11
C TYR A 172 12.98 -1.07 -16.40
N SER A 173 11.68 -0.80 -16.48
CA SER A 173 11.12 -0.07 -17.62
C SER A 173 11.68 1.36 -17.66
N ASP A 174 12.04 1.81 -18.85
CA ASP A 174 12.45 3.18 -19.15
C ASP A 174 11.29 4.06 -19.67
N THR A 175 10.07 3.53 -19.61
CA THR A 175 8.83 4.25 -19.98
C THR A 175 7.85 4.38 -18.83
N GLN A 176 7.87 3.46 -17.86
CA GLN A 176 6.93 3.48 -16.72
C GLN A 176 7.35 4.54 -15.70
N VAL A 177 6.46 5.44 -15.37
CA VAL A 177 6.57 6.33 -14.21
C VAL A 177 5.66 5.82 -13.11
N ARG A 178 6.16 5.69 -11.90
CA ARG A 178 5.37 5.37 -10.69
C ARG A 178 6.07 5.80 -9.42
N GLY A 179 5.31 6.14 -8.42
CA GLY A 179 5.80 6.35 -7.07
C GLY A 179 6.15 5.02 -6.38
N ILE A 180 7.19 5.05 -5.55
CA ILE A 180 7.54 3.95 -4.64
C ILE A 180 7.78 4.57 -3.27
N THR A 181 7.05 4.11 -2.25
CA THR A 181 6.97 4.80 -0.96
C THR A 181 7.77 4.08 0.12
N TYR A 182 8.52 4.84 0.89
CA TYR A 182 9.12 4.36 2.14
C TYR A 182 8.01 4.05 3.15
N VAL A 183 7.86 2.80 3.54
CA VAL A 183 6.68 2.36 4.30
C VAL A 183 6.58 2.96 5.71
N ARG A 184 7.67 3.49 6.28
CA ARG A 184 7.60 4.23 7.54
C ARG A 184 6.84 5.55 7.38
N GLU A 185 6.95 6.21 6.23
CA GLU A 185 6.11 7.38 5.93
C GLU A 185 4.64 7.01 5.85
N VAL A 186 4.31 5.83 5.30
CA VAL A 186 2.94 5.30 5.34
C VAL A 186 2.42 5.18 6.77
N ALA A 187 3.22 4.63 7.69
CA ALA A 187 2.83 4.52 9.09
C ALA A 187 2.69 5.90 9.77
N ASP A 188 3.58 6.85 9.45
CA ASP A 188 3.51 8.23 9.94
C ASP A 188 2.22 8.93 9.47
N GLN A 189 1.90 8.80 8.17
CA GLN A 189 0.72 9.44 7.59
C GLN A 189 -0.59 8.79 8.07
N VAL A 190 -0.63 7.46 8.26
CA VAL A 190 -1.79 6.79 8.88
C VAL A 190 -2.00 7.29 10.31
N ALA A 191 -0.95 7.48 11.10
CA ALA A 191 -1.04 8.07 12.44
C ALA A 191 -1.65 9.48 12.38
N THR A 192 -1.17 10.32 11.46
CA THR A 192 -1.69 11.67 11.24
C THR A 192 -3.17 11.65 10.81
N MET A 193 -3.58 10.70 9.95
CA MET A 193 -4.97 10.54 9.51
C MET A 193 -5.94 10.20 10.65
N ILE A 194 -5.48 9.47 11.67
CA ILE A 194 -6.31 9.14 12.82
C ILE A 194 -6.71 10.40 13.59
N GLU A 195 -5.79 11.37 13.68
CA GLU A 195 -5.95 12.60 14.44
C GLU A 195 -6.70 13.70 13.67
N ARG A 196 -6.77 13.57 12.32
CA ARG A 196 -7.38 14.58 11.46
C ARG A 196 -8.79 14.21 11.06
N ASP A 197 -9.62 15.23 10.85
CA ASP A 197 -10.95 15.07 10.25
C ASP A 197 -10.82 15.05 8.73
N ILE A 198 -10.63 13.84 8.18
CA ILE A 198 -10.56 13.58 6.75
C ILE A 198 -11.88 12.98 6.33
N PRO A 199 -12.59 13.56 5.34
CA PRO A 199 -13.84 13.01 4.83
C PRO A 199 -13.68 11.58 4.33
N GLY A 200 -14.75 10.80 4.40
CA GLY A 200 -14.81 9.50 3.73
C GLY A 200 -14.61 9.63 2.23
N GLY A 201 -14.02 8.63 1.62
CA GLY A 201 -13.75 8.59 0.20
C GLY A 201 -12.47 7.88 -0.17
N VAL A 202 -12.14 7.90 -1.45
CA VAL A 202 -10.93 7.29 -2.02
C VAL A 202 -9.85 8.35 -2.17
N TYR A 203 -8.61 7.98 -1.88
CA TYR A 203 -7.45 8.86 -1.90
C TYR A 203 -6.22 8.15 -2.46
N ASN A 204 -5.50 8.81 -3.35
CA ASN A 204 -4.15 8.42 -3.74
C ASN A 204 -3.20 8.58 -2.55
N PHE A 205 -2.39 7.55 -2.26
CA PHE A 205 -1.64 7.47 -1.02
C PHE A 205 -0.24 6.91 -1.23
N GLY A 206 0.73 7.79 -1.28
CA GLY A 206 2.14 7.42 -1.45
C GLY A 206 2.96 8.50 -2.16
N SER A 207 4.24 8.19 -2.34
CA SER A 207 5.21 9.05 -3.01
C SER A 207 4.86 9.28 -4.46
N GLU A 208 5.01 10.52 -4.91
CA GLU A 208 5.01 10.85 -6.32
C GLU A 208 6.39 10.61 -6.94
N ASN A 209 6.43 10.48 -8.26
CA ASN A 209 7.66 10.37 -9.03
C ASN A 209 7.49 11.06 -10.39
N THR A 210 8.56 11.64 -10.90
CA THR A 210 8.61 12.26 -12.23
C THR A 210 9.58 11.55 -13.17
N LEU A 211 10.26 10.53 -12.67
CA LEU A 211 11.28 9.77 -13.39
C LEU A 211 10.73 8.40 -13.77
N ASP A 212 11.16 7.88 -14.92
CA ASP A 212 10.94 6.47 -15.25
C ASP A 212 11.63 5.55 -14.25
N MET A 213 11.19 4.27 -14.21
CA MET A 213 11.67 3.29 -13.23
C MET A 213 13.14 2.95 -13.36
N LEU A 214 13.72 2.98 -14.58
CA LEU A 214 15.15 2.73 -14.80
C LEU A 214 15.99 3.89 -14.24
N THR A 215 15.60 5.11 -14.54
CA THR A 215 16.25 6.32 -14.02
C THR A 215 16.11 6.41 -12.50
N THR A 216 14.93 6.11 -11.98
CA THR A 216 14.67 6.02 -10.54
C THR A 216 15.61 5.00 -9.87
N ALA A 217 15.73 3.78 -10.44
CA ALA A 217 16.60 2.76 -9.89
C ALA A 217 18.08 3.16 -9.90
N ARG A 218 18.54 3.86 -10.95
CA ARG A 218 19.93 4.39 -11.03
C ARG A 218 20.18 5.42 -9.93
N GLN A 219 19.29 6.41 -9.78
CA GLN A 219 19.45 7.42 -8.73
C GLN A 219 19.41 6.80 -7.32
N CYS A 220 18.55 5.83 -7.10
CA CYS A 220 18.48 5.12 -5.82
C CYS A 220 19.77 4.31 -5.54
N ALA A 221 20.31 3.62 -6.55
CA ALA A 221 21.58 2.92 -6.42
C ALA A 221 22.73 3.87 -6.10
N ASP A 222 22.81 5.01 -6.77
CA ASP A 222 23.83 6.05 -6.53
C ASP A 222 23.74 6.61 -5.09
N ILE A 223 22.54 6.94 -4.62
CA ILE A 223 22.31 7.43 -3.25
C ILE A 223 22.77 6.39 -2.22
N LEU A 224 22.52 5.11 -2.49
CA LEU A 224 22.90 4.00 -1.59
C LEU A 224 24.36 3.59 -1.73
N GLY A 225 25.10 4.12 -2.73
CA GLY A 225 26.48 3.74 -3.00
C GLY A 225 26.61 2.32 -3.59
N LEU A 226 25.58 1.81 -4.26
CA LEU A 226 25.52 0.44 -4.77
C LEU A 226 26.10 0.34 -6.18
N GLN A 227 26.94 -0.67 -6.40
CA GLN A 227 27.41 -1.07 -7.72
C GLN A 227 26.50 -2.18 -8.26
N VAL A 228 25.50 -1.80 -9.05
CA VAL A 228 24.54 -2.74 -9.65
C VAL A 228 24.34 -2.41 -11.12
N LYS A 229 24.34 -3.43 -11.99
CA LYS A 229 24.08 -3.26 -13.42
C LYS A 229 22.58 -3.14 -13.67
N LEU A 230 22.14 -1.95 -14.10
CA LEU A 230 20.75 -1.63 -14.39
C LEU A 230 20.53 -1.51 -15.90
N LEU A 231 19.62 -2.32 -16.42
CA LEU A 231 19.34 -2.46 -17.85
C LEU A 231 17.90 -2.01 -18.16
N PRO A 232 17.63 -1.47 -19.35
CA PRO A 232 16.26 -1.21 -19.78
C PRO A 232 15.49 -2.52 -19.88
N GLY A 233 14.27 -2.50 -19.38
CA GLY A 233 13.31 -3.59 -19.46
C GLY A 233 12.20 -3.31 -20.47
N ALA A 234 11.25 -4.25 -20.58
CA ALA A 234 10.07 -4.04 -21.42
C ALA A 234 9.28 -2.81 -20.98
N PRO A 235 8.67 -2.08 -21.93
CA PRO A 235 7.73 -1.00 -21.63
C PRO A 235 6.62 -1.49 -20.69
N ARG A 236 6.24 -0.65 -19.74
CA ARG A 236 5.16 -0.92 -18.81
C ARG A 236 4.25 0.29 -18.69
N HIS A 237 3.02 0.04 -18.31
CA HIS A 237 2.02 1.06 -18.08
C HIS A 237 2.39 1.92 -16.86
N ASP A 238 2.08 3.23 -16.94
CA ASP A 238 2.26 4.16 -15.83
C ASP A 238 1.35 3.80 -14.64
N LEU A 239 1.86 4.09 -13.45
CA LEU A 239 1.11 4.01 -12.19
C LEU A 239 1.40 5.25 -11.32
N ASN A 240 1.70 6.37 -11.97
CA ASN A 240 1.97 7.63 -11.27
C ASN A 240 0.65 8.27 -10.82
N MET A 241 0.56 8.59 -9.54
CA MET A 241 -0.66 9.13 -8.93
C MET A 241 -0.49 10.60 -8.56
N ASP A 242 -1.57 11.38 -8.66
CA ASP A 242 -1.67 12.73 -8.10
C ASP A 242 -2.09 12.66 -6.63
N GLY A 243 -1.23 13.13 -5.72
CA GLY A 243 -1.48 13.19 -4.28
C GLY A 243 -2.18 14.47 -3.80
N SER A 244 -2.56 15.37 -4.69
CA SER A 244 -3.07 16.72 -4.36
C SER A 244 -4.29 16.69 -3.44
N LYS A 245 -5.17 15.70 -3.59
CA LYS A 245 -6.38 15.55 -2.78
C LYS A 245 -6.08 15.33 -1.30
N LEU A 246 -5.07 14.52 -0.95
CA LEU A 246 -4.66 14.32 0.45
C LEU A 246 -3.81 15.48 1.00
N ARG A 247 -3.03 16.15 0.16
CA ARG A 247 -2.25 17.33 0.58
C ARG A 247 -3.11 18.43 1.18
N GLN A 248 -4.38 18.58 0.75
CA GLN A 248 -5.33 19.54 1.33
C GLN A 248 -5.59 19.29 2.82
N TYR A 249 -5.41 18.05 3.28
CA TYR A 249 -5.55 17.65 4.68
C TYR A 249 -4.19 17.55 5.40
N GLY A 250 -3.11 18.03 4.77
CA GLY A 250 -1.75 17.98 5.31
C GLY A 250 -1.17 16.57 5.40
N ILE A 251 -1.63 15.66 4.53
CA ILE A 251 -1.05 14.34 4.32
C ILE A 251 -0.20 14.42 3.05
N ASP A 252 1.09 14.28 3.20
CA ASP A 252 2.05 14.38 2.10
C ASP A 252 3.19 13.39 2.28
N PHE A 253 3.84 13.05 1.18
CA PHE A 253 4.94 12.10 1.15
C PHE A 253 6.19 12.71 0.52
N SER A 254 7.35 12.25 0.93
CA SER A 254 8.57 12.50 0.20
C SER A 254 8.46 11.98 -1.24
N SER A 255 9.17 12.59 -2.20
CA SER A 255 9.34 11.95 -3.51
C SER A 255 9.98 10.57 -3.34
N THR A 256 9.83 9.67 -4.33
CA THR A 256 10.48 8.34 -4.29
C THR A 256 11.98 8.44 -3.96
N VAL A 257 12.68 9.38 -4.60
CA VAL A 257 14.13 9.57 -4.41
C VAL A 257 14.46 10.11 -3.01
N ASP A 258 13.67 11.05 -2.49
CA ASP A 258 13.89 11.60 -1.15
C ASP A 258 13.53 10.59 -0.06
N GLY A 259 12.52 9.75 -0.28
CA GLY A 259 12.21 8.62 0.59
C GLY A 259 13.39 7.65 0.72
N ILE A 260 14.14 7.38 -0.36
CA ILE A 260 15.37 6.57 -0.31
C ILE A 260 16.46 7.26 0.53
N ARG A 261 16.64 8.57 0.39
CA ARG A 261 17.59 9.33 1.25
C ARG A 261 17.22 9.22 2.72
N ARG A 262 15.93 9.38 3.04
CA ARG A 262 15.42 9.20 4.40
C ARG A 262 15.67 7.77 4.90
N CYS A 263 15.34 6.76 4.12
CA CYS A 263 15.57 5.36 4.47
C CYS A 263 17.06 5.09 4.74
N LYS A 264 17.96 5.60 3.87
CA LYS A 264 19.41 5.51 4.08
C LYS A 264 19.84 6.10 5.42
N MET A 265 19.34 7.29 5.78
CA MET A 265 19.65 7.93 7.06
C MET A 265 19.11 7.14 8.26
N ASP A 266 17.87 6.65 8.18
CA ASP A 266 17.21 5.91 9.26
C ASP A 266 17.92 4.60 9.61
N TYR A 267 18.60 4.00 8.65
CA TYR A 267 19.33 2.74 8.82
C TYR A 267 20.86 2.88 8.79
N ALA A 268 21.37 4.10 8.65
CA ALA A 268 22.82 4.38 8.52
C ALA A 268 23.51 3.54 7.43
N LEU A 269 22.88 3.41 6.25
CA LEU A 269 23.38 2.65 5.09
C LEU A 269 24.45 3.42 4.31
#